data_cd43a750f990455e75f3c5bdc493e63f
#
_entry.id   cd43a750f990455e75f3c5bdc493e63f
#
_cell.length_a   1.000
_cell.length_b   1.000
_cell.length_c   1.000
_cell.angle_alpha   90.00
_cell.angle_beta   90.00
_cell.angle_gamma   90.00
#
_symmetry.space_group_name_H-M   'P 1'
#
loop_
_entity.id
_entity.type
_entity.pdbx_description
1 polymer ?
#
loop_
_entity_poly.entity_id
_entity_poly.type
_entity_poly.pdbx_seq_one_letter_code
_entity_poly.pdbx_strand_id
1 'polypeptide(L)'
;MQIATSTGETKDHDLWQRIRVGDEQAFTAIFEKYHRTLYNYGSKLSTNSSLVEDAVQDVFIDIWRLRHNLTEHVTSVKFYLYRALRRRIHVALDKFPSMEEISELDDEDTPANHTHSEAILIEMESSSMRAQRIQELLAQLPERQLEAVTLRYFDDFSIEEIAEIMSVNEKSVRNFIYKALTSLRQSREILLISSLIFWALLLF
;
A
#
# COMPACT_ATOMS: atom_id res chain seq x y z
N MET A 1 21.37 -7.56 -6.22
CA MET A 1 20.85 -7.65 -4.84
C MET A 1 19.53 -8.41 -4.86
N GLN A 2 19.55 -9.71 -5.30
CA GLN A 2 18.37 -10.55 -5.57
C GLN A 2 18.26 -11.80 -4.68
N ILE A 3 19.09 -11.93 -3.64
CA ILE A 3 19.20 -13.20 -2.87
C ILE A 3 18.28 -13.23 -1.62
N ALA A 4 17.84 -12.07 -1.13
CA ALA A 4 17.05 -12.01 0.11
C ALA A 4 15.54 -12.30 -0.06
N THR A 5 14.97 -12.05 -1.24
CA THR A 5 13.55 -12.31 -1.56
C THR A 5 13.23 -13.80 -1.68
N SER A 6 14.09 -14.57 -2.32
CA SER A 6 13.88 -16.01 -2.55
C SER A 6 13.77 -16.85 -1.26
N THR A 7 14.56 -16.51 -0.21
CA THR A 7 14.52 -17.27 1.05
C THR A 7 13.25 -17.00 1.87
N GLY A 8 12.74 -15.77 1.80
CA GLY A 8 11.51 -15.38 2.49
C GLY A 8 10.25 -16.02 1.86
N GLU A 9 10.20 -16.07 0.55
CA GLU A 9 9.08 -16.66 -0.21
C GLU A 9 9.01 -18.18 -0.06
N THR A 10 10.16 -18.85 -0.05
CA THR A 10 10.22 -20.30 0.20
C THR A 10 9.67 -20.65 1.58
N LYS A 11 9.98 -19.83 2.60
CA LYS A 11 9.47 -19.99 3.96
C LYS A 11 7.97 -19.73 4.03
N ASP A 12 7.45 -18.73 3.33
CA ASP A 12 6.03 -18.42 3.31
C ASP A 12 5.23 -19.51 2.60
N HIS A 13 5.79 -20.11 1.54
CA HIS A 13 5.16 -21.23 0.86
C HIS A 13 5.06 -22.47 1.77
N ASP A 14 6.10 -22.80 2.54
CA ASP A 14 6.05 -23.86 3.54
C ASP A 14 4.97 -23.60 4.60
N LEU A 15 4.94 -22.38 5.15
CA LEU A 15 3.90 -21.98 6.11
C LEU A 15 2.50 -22.09 5.50
N TRP A 16 2.32 -21.71 4.24
CA TRP A 16 1.05 -21.83 3.54
C TRP A 16 0.57 -23.27 3.41
N GLN A 17 1.46 -24.21 3.06
CA GLN A 17 1.12 -25.62 2.99
C GLN A 17 0.71 -26.18 4.37
N ARG A 18 1.39 -25.76 5.43
CA ARG A 18 1.08 -26.15 6.80
C ARG A 18 -0.27 -25.59 7.27
N ILE A 19 -0.61 -24.36 6.89
CA ILE A 19 -1.94 -23.78 7.16
C ILE A 19 -3.04 -24.63 6.52
N ARG A 20 -2.85 -25.10 5.29
CA ARG A 20 -3.84 -25.93 4.58
C ARG A 20 -4.20 -27.21 5.32
N VAL A 21 -3.27 -27.78 6.07
CA VAL A 21 -3.52 -28.97 6.92
C VAL A 21 -3.91 -28.63 8.36
N GLY A 22 -4.08 -27.34 8.68
CA GLY A 22 -4.61 -26.89 9.96
C GLY A 22 -3.55 -26.59 11.03
N ASP A 23 -2.31 -26.29 10.66
CA ASP A 23 -1.26 -25.91 11.59
C ASP A 23 -1.47 -24.46 12.08
N GLU A 24 -1.85 -24.32 13.35
CA GLU A 24 -2.10 -23.04 14.01
C GLU A 24 -0.81 -22.20 14.17
N GLN A 25 0.34 -22.84 14.37
CA GLN A 25 1.60 -22.12 14.51
C GLN A 25 2.03 -21.50 13.18
N ALA A 26 1.83 -22.21 12.07
CA ALA A 26 2.08 -21.66 10.74
C ALA A 26 1.14 -20.49 10.42
N PHE A 27 -0.13 -20.59 10.82
CA PHE A 27 -1.09 -19.50 10.68
C PHE A 27 -0.68 -18.28 11.50
N THR A 28 -0.31 -18.45 12.77
CA THR A 28 0.18 -17.39 13.64
C THR A 28 1.40 -16.70 13.05
N ALA A 29 2.35 -17.46 12.50
CA ALA A 29 3.55 -16.89 11.88
C ALA A 29 3.24 -16.01 10.65
N ILE A 30 2.29 -16.43 9.81
CA ILE A 30 1.84 -15.61 8.66
C ILE A 30 1.08 -14.38 9.15
N PHE A 31 0.21 -14.51 10.15
CA PHE A 31 -0.51 -13.41 10.75
C PHE A 31 0.45 -12.35 11.32
N GLU A 32 1.38 -12.72 12.19
CA GLU A 32 2.36 -11.82 12.79
C GLU A 32 3.23 -11.12 11.75
N LYS A 33 3.59 -11.83 10.69
CA LYS A 33 4.40 -11.27 9.61
C LYS A 33 3.66 -10.22 8.79
N TYR A 34 2.36 -10.43 8.50
CA TYR A 34 1.66 -9.66 7.48
C TYR A 34 0.58 -8.72 8.00
N HIS A 35 -0.01 -8.93 9.19
CA HIS A 35 -1.16 -8.14 9.64
C HIS A 35 -0.87 -6.63 9.67
N ARG A 36 0.29 -6.22 10.19
CA ARG A 36 0.69 -4.80 10.27
C ARG A 36 0.92 -4.19 8.87
N THR A 37 1.56 -4.93 7.99
CA THR A 37 1.84 -4.47 6.63
C THR A 37 0.55 -4.33 5.83
N LEU A 38 -0.38 -5.27 5.99
CA LEU A 38 -1.72 -5.21 5.38
C LEU A 38 -2.53 -4.03 5.93
N TYR A 39 -2.49 -3.80 7.24
CA TYR A 39 -3.16 -2.65 7.84
C TYR A 39 -2.61 -1.32 7.27
N ASN A 40 -1.29 -1.19 7.19
CA ASN A 40 -0.63 -0.01 6.60
C ASN A 40 -1.00 0.20 5.12
N TYR A 41 -1.14 -0.88 4.36
CA TYR A 41 -1.61 -0.80 2.98
C TYR A 41 -3.10 -0.43 2.92
N GLY A 42 -3.96 -1.07 3.69
CA GLY A 42 -5.39 -0.79 3.75
C GLY A 42 -5.71 0.65 4.16
N SER A 43 -4.91 1.24 5.07
CA SER A 43 -5.04 2.63 5.50
C SER A 43 -4.73 3.66 4.40
N LYS A 44 -4.15 3.24 3.27
CA LYS A 44 -3.98 4.09 2.08
C LYS A 44 -5.17 3.97 1.12
N LEU A 45 -6.00 2.94 1.28
CA LEU A 45 -7.21 2.72 0.47
C LEU A 45 -8.48 3.27 1.16
N SER A 46 -8.45 3.47 2.47
CA SER A 46 -9.57 4.01 3.23
C SER A 46 -9.10 4.74 4.47
N THR A 47 -9.69 5.88 4.74
CA THR A 47 -9.47 6.66 5.99
C THR A 47 -10.24 6.10 7.18
N ASN A 48 -11.19 5.20 6.96
CA ASN A 48 -11.94 4.53 8.02
C ASN A 48 -11.12 3.40 8.62
N SER A 49 -10.45 3.66 9.73
CA SER A 49 -9.57 2.71 10.41
C SER A 49 -10.30 1.43 10.84
N SER A 50 -11.54 1.54 11.35
CA SER A 50 -12.33 0.37 11.73
C SER A 50 -12.64 -0.53 10.52
N LEU A 51 -13.02 0.05 9.39
CA LEU A 51 -13.24 -0.72 8.15
C LEU A 51 -11.97 -1.46 7.71
N VAL A 52 -10.81 -0.78 7.79
CA VAL A 52 -9.53 -1.40 7.42
C VAL A 52 -9.17 -2.54 8.38
N GLU A 53 -9.35 -2.33 9.69
CA GLU A 53 -9.07 -3.34 10.70
C GLU A 53 -9.95 -4.58 10.53
N ASP A 54 -11.27 -4.37 10.37
CA ASP A 54 -12.22 -5.45 10.08
C ASP A 54 -11.86 -6.20 8.79
N ALA A 55 -11.50 -5.46 7.72
CA ALA A 55 -11.11 -6.08 6.46
C ALA A 55 -9.85 -6.94 6.58
N VAL A 56 -8.84 -6.49 7.37
CA VAL A 56 -7.63 -7.28 7.64
C VAL A 56 -7.97 -8.53 8.44
N GLN A 57 -8.74 -8.40 9.52
CA GLN A 57 -9.15 -9.55 10.33
C GLN A 57 -9.93 -10.57 9.50
N ASP A 58 -10.87 -10.11 8.71
CA ASP A 58 -11.68 -10.95 7.85
C ASP A 58 -10.86 -11.73 6.80
N VAL A 59 -9.80 -11.14 6.23
CA VAL A 59 -8.88 -11.86 5.34
C VAL A 59 -8.27 -13.06 6.05
N PHE A 60 -7.79 -12.88 7.29
CA PHE A 60 -7.20 -13.97 8.05
C PHE A 60 -8.23 -15.00 8.52
N ILE A 61 -9.43 -14.56 8.91
CA ILE A 61 -10.54 -15.47 9.27
C ILE A 61 -10.90 -16.34 8.06
N ASP A 62 -10.99 -15.77 6.87
CA ASP A 62 -11.29 -16.52 5.65
C ASP A 62 -10.19 -17.52 5.30
N ILE A 63 -8.92 -17.15 5.43
CA ILE A 63 -7.80 -18.08 5.24
C ILE A 63 -7.93 -19.28 6.18
N TRP A 64 -8.18 -19.04 7.45
CA TRP A 64 -8.31 -20.13 8.42
C TRP A 64 -9.56 -20.99 8.17
N ARG A 65 -10.69 -20.35 7.92
CA ARG A 65 -11.98 -21.02 7.66
C ARG A 65 -11.92 -21.87 6.39
N LEU A 66 -11.31 -21.35 5.33
CA LEU A 66 -11.24 -21.98 4.01
C LEU A 66 -9.94 -22.75 3.78
N ARG A 67 -9.11 -22.98 4.82
CA ARG A 67 -7.77 -23.54 4.71
C ARG A 67 -7.66 -24.80 3.87
N HIS A 68 -8.64 -25.68 3.96
CA HIS A 68 -8.66 -26.93 3.20
C HIS A 68 -8.95 -26.73 1.69
N ASN A 69 -9.54 -25.58 1.34
CA ASN A 69 -9.89 -25.21 -0.05
C ASN A 69 -8.90 -24.17 -0.63
N LEU A 70 -7.90 -23.78 0.15
CA LEU A 70 -6.87 -22.87 -0.36
C LEU A 70 -6.09 -23.53 -1.49
N THR A 71 -5.74 -22.73 -2.49
CA THR A 71 -4.91 -23.20 -3.61
C THR A 71 -3.58 -23.73 -3.11
N GLU A 72 -3.17 -24.89 -3.63
CA GLU A 72 -1.91 -25.53 -3.25
C GLU A 72 -0.71 -24.72 -3.74
N HIS A 73 -0.78 -24.25 -4.98
CA HIS A 73 0.27 -23.48 -5.59
C HIS A 73 -0.08 -21.99 -5.58
N VAL A 74 0.25 -21.32 -4.48
CA VAL A 74 0.22 -19.86 -4.43
C VAL A 74 1.57 -19.34 -4.89
N THR A 75 1.58 -18.46 -5.90
CA THR A 75 2.82 -17.86 -6.41
C THR A 75 3.54 -17.05 -5.34
N SER A 76 2.79 -16.25 -4.59
CA SER A 76 3.27 -15.47 -3.45
C SER A 76 2.14 -15.32 -2.44
N VAL A 77 2.41 -15.70 -1.18
CA VAL A 77 1.46 -15.51 -0.07
C VAL A 77 1.19 -14.02 0.14
N LYS A 78 2.23 -13.19 0.06
CA LYS A 78 2.14 -11.74 0.15
C LYS A 78 1.18 -11.19 -0.90
N PHE A 79 1.36 -11.55 -2.16
CA PHE A 79 0.50 -11.13 -3.26
C PHE A 79 -0.96 -11.53 -3.04
N TYR A 80 -1.20 -12.79 -2.64
CA TYR A 80 -2.54 -13.28 -2.32
C TYR A 80 -3.23 -12.42 -1.25
N LEU A 81 -2.52 -12.12 -0.16
CA LEU A 81 -3.04 -11.33 0.96
C LEU A 81 -3.41 -9.90 0.54
N TYR A 82 -2.55 -9.22 -0.21
CA TYR A 82 -2.80 -7.86 -0.68
C TYR A 82 -4.01 -7.79 -1.62
N ARG A 83 -4.10 -8.73 -2.57
CA ARG A 83 -5.24 -8.81 -3.48
C ARG A 83 -6.55 -9.11 -2.74
N ALA A 84 -6.52 -10.02 -1.76
CA ALA A 84 -7.68 -10.34 -0.93
C ALA A 84 -8.15 -9.12 -0.11
N LEU A 85 -7.21 -8.42 0.54
CA LEU A 85 -7.53 -7.23 1.32
C LEU A 85 -8.11 -6.12 0.45
N ARG A 86 -7.47 -5.80 -0.66
CA ARG A 86 -7.96 -4.76 -1.57
C ARG A 86 -9.40 -5.03 -2.03
N ARG A 87 -9.65 -6.26 -2.50
CA ARG A 87 -11.00 -6.65 -2.91
C ARG A 87 -12.02 -6.47 -1.79
N ARG A 88 -11.64 -6.80 -0.56
CA ARG A 88 -12.54 -6.71 0.59
C ARG A 88 -12.85 -5.26 0.97
N ILE A 89 -11.85 -4.39 0.96
CA ILE A 89 -12.03 -2.95 1.21
C ILE A 89 -12.94 -2.34 0.14
N HIS A 90 -12.72 -2.59 -1.15
CA HIS A 90 -13.58 -2.08 -2.21
C HIS A 90 -15.03 -2.56 -2.07
N VAL A 91 -15.24 -3.85 -1.80
CA VAL A 91 -16.61 -4.38 -1.57
C VAL A 91 -17.28 -3.72 -0.35
N ALA A 92 -16.52 -3.40 0.68
CA ALA A 92 -17.06 -2.70 1.85
C ALA A 92 -17.37 -1.23 1.54
N LEU A 93 -16.53 -0.54 0.77
CA LEU A 93 -16.78 0.83 0.32
C LEU A 93 -17.99 0.92 -0.61
N ASP A 94 -18.17 -0.03 -1.53
CA ASP A 94 -19.34 -0.10 -2.43
C ASP A 94 -20.65 -0.29 -1.67
N LYS A 95 -20.62 -1.00 -0.52
CA LYS A 95 -21.79 -1.19 0.36
C LYS A 95 -22.12 0.05 1.19
N PHE A 96 -21.14 0.89 1.44
CA PHE A 96 -21.26 2.15 2.15
C PHE A 96 -20.73 3.27 1.25
N PRO A 97 -21.44 3.63 0.17
CA PRO A 97 -20.96 4.69 -0.71
C PRO A 97 -20.82 5.96 0.13
N SER A 98 -19.58 6.38 0.36
CA SER A 98 -19.32 7.76 0.67
C SER A 98 -19.81 8.56 -0.53
N MET A 99 -20.43 9.71 -0.31
CA MET A 99 -21.09 10.56 -1.31
C MET A 99 -20.12 11.15 -2.38
N GLU A 100 -19.04 10.49 -2.67
CA GLU A 100 -18.12 10.81 -3.76
C GLU A 100 -18.18 9.66 -4.76
N GLU A 101 -18.99 9.90 -5.80
CA GLU A 101 -19.05 9.03 -6.98
C GLU A 101 -17.65 8.71 -7.48
N ILE A 102 -17.32 7.43 -7.49
CA ILE A 102 -16.20 6.92 -8.26
C ILE A 102 -16.64 7.04 -9.72
N SER A 103 -16.32 8.17 -10.34
CA SER A 103 -16.46 8.30 -11.79
C SER A 103 -15.39 7.41 -12.43
N GLU A 104 -15.84 6.36 -13.10
CA GLU A 104 -15.00 5.50 -13.95
C GLU A 104 -14.55 6.19 -15.23
N LEU A 105 -14.44 7.48 -15.26
CA LEU A 105 -14.02 8.20 -16.47
C LEU A 105 -13.15 9.39 -16.08
N ASP A 106 -11.96 9.35 -16.65
CA ASP A 106 -11.05 10.47 -16.84
C ASP A 106 -10.34 11.05 -15.59
N ASP A 107 -9.04 11.04 -15.77
CA ASP A 107 -7.94 11.74 -15.14
C ASP A 107 -8.25 13.20 -14.72
N GLU A 108 -9.04 13.44 -13.69
CA GLU A 108 -9.05 14.75 -13.03
C GLU A 108 -8.46 14.61 -11.62
N ASP A 109 -7.38 15.37 -11.43
CA ASP A 109 -6.58 15.49 -10.22
C ASP A 109 -7.43 16.00 -9.03
N THR A 110 -8.07 15.08 -8.33
CA THR A 110 -8.65 15.41 -7.01
C THR A 110 -7.64 14.99 -5.94
N PRO A 111 -7.02 15.95 -5.23
CA PRO A 111 -6.11 15.60 -4.15
C PRO A 111 -6.87 14.91 -3.02
N ALA A 112 -6.44 13.72 -2.66
CA ALA A 112 -6.96 13.00 -1.52
C ALA A 112 -6.66 13.79 -0.24
N ASN A 113 -7.70 14.31 0.42
CA ASN A 113 -7.62 14.91 1.75
C ASN A 113 -7.43 13.80 2.80
N HIS A 114 -6.23 13.28 2.93
CA HIS A 114 -5.87 12.37 4.00
C HIS A 114 -5.37 13.15 5.21
N THR A 115 -6.25 13.40 6.16
CA THR A 115 -5.84 13.80 7.50
C THR A 115 -5.20 12.60 8.17
N HIS A 116 -3.88 12.52 8.15
CA HIS A 116 -3.13 11.48 8.84
C HIS A 116 -3.37 11.56 10.33
N SER A 117 -3.95 10.52 10.88
CA SER A 117 -4.04 10.25 12.31
C SER A 117 -2.63 10.05 12.86
N GLU A 118 -2.28 10.88 13.85
CA GLU A 118 -1.04 10.82 14.61
C GLU A 118 -0.92 9.49 15.35
N ALA A 119 -0.05 8.64 14.90
CA ALA A 119 0.55 7.63 15.76
C ALA A 119 1.82 7.08 15.11
N ILE A 120 2.94 7.61 15.47
CA ILE A 120 4.20 6.98 15.87
C ILE A 120 5.24 8.10 15.97
N LEU A 121 5.28 8.71 17.13
CA LEU A 121 6.46 9.40 17.63
C LEU A 121 7.39 8.35 18.26
N ILE A 122 8.63 8.34 17.81
CA ILE A 122 9.86 8.39 18.62
C ILE A 122 11.03 7.82 17.81
N GLU A 123 12.02 8.68 17.73
CA GLU A 123 13.45 8.52 17.52
C GLU A 123 14.03 8.83 16.13
N MET A 124 14.79 9.92 16.19
CA MET A 124 15.89 10.45 15.36
C MET A 124 15.54 11.72 14.59
N GLU A 125 15.82 12.87 15.18
CA GLU A 125 15.45 14.23 14.72
C GLU A 125 15.90 14.61 13.28
N SER A 126 16.88 13.99 12.69
CA SER A 126 17.28 14.31 11.31
C SER A 126 16.71 13.33 10.26
N SER A 127 16.45 12.10 10.63
CA SER A 127 15.78 11.11 9.76
C SER A 127 14.27 11.26 9.78
N SER A 128 13.70 11.72 10.91
CA SER A 128 12.27 11.96 11.07
C SER A 128 11.76 13.10 10.18
N MET A 129 12.50 14.22 10.09
CA MET A 129 12.11 15.33 9.21
C MET A 129 12.12 14.94 7.72
N ARG A 130 13.05 14.10 7.30
CA ARG A 130 13.08 13.59 5.92
C ARG A 130 11.94 12.61 5.65
N ALA A 131 11.66 11.71 6.60
CA ALA A 131 10.56 10.77 6.50
C ALA A 131 9.21 11.48 6.49
N GLN A 132 9.02 12.47 7.38
CA GLN A 132 7.81 13.30 7.42
C GLN A 132 7.61 14.06 6.11
N ARG A 133 8.68 14.65 5.55
CA ARG A 133 8.61 15.36 4.28
C ARG A 133 8.22 14.46 3.12
N ILE A 134 8.75 13.22 3.08
CA ILE A 134 8.36 12.23 2.08
C ILE A 134 6.87 11.86 2.24
N GLN A 135 6.40 11.68 3.47
CA GLN A 135 4.99 11.40 3.74
C GLN A 135 4.07 12.54 3.29
N GLU A 136 4.45 13.80 3.58
CA GLU A 136 3.71 14.98 3.11
C GLU A 136 3.62 15.07 1.59
N LEU A 137 4.70 14.75 0.89
CA LEU A 137 4.73 14.72 -0.58
C LEU A 137 3.89 13.58 -1.14
N LEU A 138 3.98 12.39 -0.53
CA LEU A 138 3.18 11.24 -0.94
C LEU A 138 1.68 11.47 -0.70
N ALA A 139 1.31 12.16 0.38
CA ALA A 139 -0.08 12.50 0.69
C ALA A 139 -0.74 13.47 -0.32
N GLN A 140 0.06 14.14 -1.15
CA GLN A 140 -0.44 15.02 -2.23
C GLN A 140 -0.73 14.26 -3.53
N LEU A 141 -0.34 12.99 -3.64
CA LEU A 141 -0.60 12.18 -4.82
C LEU A 141 -2.07 11.75 -4.86
N PRO A 142 -2.69 11.70 -6.05
CA PRO A 142 -3.97 11.01 -6.23
C PRO A 142 -3.89 9.55 -5.74
N GLU A 143 -5.01 9.03 -5.21
CA GLU A 143 -5.08 7.73 -4.54
C GLU A 143 -4.45 6.60 -5.35
N ARG A 144 -4.81 6.47 -6.64
CA ARG A 144 -4.27 5.40 -7.51
C ARG A 144 -2.77 5.55 -7.80
N GLN A 145 -2.27 6.77 -7.82
CA GLN A 145 -0.83 7.03 -7.99
C GLN A 145 -0.06 6.68 -6.71
N LEU A 146 -0.61 7.06 -5.54
CA LEU A 146 -0.06 6.70 -4.24
C LEU A 146 -0.05 5.18 -4.04
N GLU A 147 -1.16 4.49 -4.39
CA GLU A 147 -1.26 3.04 -4.32
C GLU A 147 -0.19 2.37 -5.18
N ALA A 148 -0.07 2.76 -6.46
CA ALA A 148 0.90 2.17 -7.38
C ALA A 148 2.36 2.37 -6.93
N VAL A 149 2.70 3.56 -6.43
CA VAL A 149 4.05 3.87 -5.89
C VAL A 149 4.32 3.07 -4.62
N THR A 150 3.34 2.95 -3.74
CA THR A 150 3.48 2.17 -2.50
C THR A 150 3.75 0.70 -2.81
N LEU A 151 2.93 0.08 -3.64
CA LEU A 151 3.09 -1.32 -4.03
C LEU A 151 4.44 -1.56 -4.71
N ARG A 152 4.91 -0.61 -5.54
CA ARG A 152 6.16 -0.77 -6.28
C ARG A 152 7.40 -0.59 -5.44
N TYR A 153 7.47 0.48 -4.62
CA TYR A 153 8.72 0.92 -3.96
C TYR A 153 8.80 0.59 -2.48
N PHE A 154 7.68 0.35 -1.82
CA PHE A 154 7.64 -0.01 -0.40
C PHE A 154 7.32 -1.50 -0.20
N ASP A 155 6.54 -2.06 -1.12
CA ASP A 155 6.11 -3.46 -1.03
C ASP A 155 6.76 -4.37 -2.07
N ASP A 156 7.66 -3.87 -2.94
CA ASP A 156 8.48 -4.61 -3.91
C ASP A 156 7.69 -5.52 -4.89
N PHE A 157 6.44 -5.14 -5.22
CA PHE A 157 5.67 -5.86 -6.23
C PHE A 157 6.13 -5.55 -7.65
N SER A 158 6.02 -6.54 -8.54
CA SER A 158 6.22 -6.35 -9.98
C SER A 158 5.08 -5.54 -10.61
N ILE A 159 5.28 -5.00 -11.80
CA ILE A 159 4.23 -4.26 -12.51
C ILE A 159 3.01 -5.15 -12.79
N GLU A 160 3.26 -6.41 -13.12
CA GLU A 160 2.24 -7.42 -13.39
C GLU A 160 1.40 -7.69 -12.14
N GLU A 161 2.06 -7.91 -10.99
CA GLU A 161 1.37 -8.11 -9.71
C GLU A 161 0.56 -6.89 -9.28
N ILE A 162 1.12 -5.68 -9.45
CA ILE A 162 0.42 -4.43 -9.16
C ILE A 162 -0.82 -4.30 -10.05
N ALA A 163 -0.72 -4.61 -11.34
CA ALA A 163 -1.85 -4.58 -12.26
C ALA A 163 -2.99 -5.51 -11.81
N GLU A 164 -2.65 -6.72 -11.35
CA GLU A 164 -3.62 -7.66 -10.81
C GLU A 164 -4.19 -7.20 -9.45
N ILE A 165 -3.36 -6.68 -8.53
CA ILE A 165 -3.82 -6.15 -7.24
C ILE A 165 -4.79 -4.99 -7.48
N MET A 166 -4.42 -4.02 -8.30
CA MET A 166 -5.21 -2.82 -8.59
C MET A 166 -6.37 -3.06 -9.56
N SER A 167 -6.47 -4.26 -10.17
CA SER A 167 -7.47 -4.62 -11.20
C SER A 167 -7.45 -3.67 -12.40
N VAL A 168 -6.25 -3.33 -12.88
CA VAL A 168 -5.99 -2.50 -14.07
C VAL A 168 -5.00 -3.19 -15.00
N ASN A 169 -4.76 -2.63 -16.19
CA ASN A 169 -3.70 -3.13 -17.07
C ASN A 169 -2.32 -2.58 -16.67
N GLU A 170 -1.24 -3.27 -17.05
CA GLU A 170 0.13 -2.86 -16.76
C GLU A 170 0.50 -1.47 -17.30
N LYS A 171 -0.08 -1.07 -18.43
CA LYS A 171 0.14 0.26 -19.00
C LYS A 171 -0.37 1.35 -18.08
N SER A 172 -1.53 1.13 -17.45
CA SER A 172 -2.09 2.04 -16.46
C SER A 172 -1.19 2.13 -15.23
N VAL A 173 -0.67 1.00 -14.72
CA VAL A 173 0.28 1.00 -13.60
C VAL A 173 1.52 1.82 -13.91
N ARG A 174 2.13 1.59 -15.09
CA ARG A 174 3.30 2.38 -15.53
C ARG A 174 2.98 3.87 -15.62
N ASN A 175 1.79 4.22 -16.09
CA ASN A 175 1.32 5.60 -16.18
C ASN A 175 1.12 6.22 -14.79
N PHE A 176 0.48 5.52 -13.84
CA PHE A 176 0.33 6.01 -12.46
C PHE A 176 1.69 6.26 -11.81
N ILE A 177 2.62 5.32 -11.90
CA ILE A 177 3.98 5.48 -11.37
C ILE A 177 4.69 6.66 -12.03
N TYR A 178 4.62 6.78 -13.36
CA TYR A 178 5.24 7.88 -14.10
C TYR A 178 4.69 9.25 -13.66
N LYS A 179 3.36 9.40 -13.61
CA LYS A 179 2.71 10.64 -13.16
C LYS A 179 3.09 10.97 -11.71
N ALA A 180 3.06 10.00 -10.80
CA ALA A 180 3.45 10.17 -9.41
C ALA A 180 4.91 10.67 -9.28
N LEU A 181 5.86 10.02 -9.95
CA LEU A 181 7.27 10.41 -9.90
C LEU A 181 7.51 11.80 -10.51
N THR A 182 6.76 12.14 -11.56
CA THR A 182 6.82 13.47 -12.19
C THR A 182 6.30 14.55 -11.23
N SER A 183 5.17 14.32 -10.57
CA SER A 183 4.60 15.23 -9.58
C SER A 183 5.54 15.43 -8.39
N LEU A 184 6.10 14.35 -7.83
CA LEU A 184 7.06 14.41 -6.73
C LEU A 184 8.35 15.16 -7.12
N ARG A 185 8.81 15.03 -8.37
CA ARG A 185 9.97 15.75 -8.89
C ARG A 185 9.70 17.24 -9.00
N GLN A 186 8.57 17.63 -9.54
CA GLN A 186 8.16 19.04 -9.64
C GLN A 186 8.04 19.70 -8.27
N SER A 187 7.46 19.04 -7.29
CA SER A 187 7.37 19.52 -5.92
C SER A 187 8.74 19.75 -5.29
N ARG A 188 9.72 18.92 -5.58
CA ARG A 188 11.11 19.10 -5.14
C ARG A 188 11.79 20.32 -5.79
N GLU A 189 11.57 20.53 -7.07
CA GLU A 189 12.12 21.70 -7.79
C GLU A 189 11.55 23.02 -7.27
N ILE A 190 10.25 23.07 -7.00
CA ILE A 190 9.59 24.24 -6.40
C ILE A 190 10.19 24.57 -5.03
N LEU A 191 10.49 23.57 -4.21
CA LEU A 191 11.09 23.77 -2.90
C LEU A 191 12.53 24.30 -2.97
N LEU A 192 13.31 23.85 -3.96
CA LEU A 192 14.66 24.35 -4.19
C LEU A 192 14.63 25.82 -4.69
N ILE A 193 13.72 26.14 -5.59
CA ILE A 193 13.53 27.50 -6.10
C ILE A 193 13.06 28.45 -4.98
N SER A 194 12.09 28.03 -4.17
CA SER A 194 11.59 28.84 -3.05
C SER A 194 12.65 29.11 -1.99
N SER A 195 13.54 28.14 -1.72
CA SER A 195 14.67 28.30 -0.79
C SER A 195 15.71 29.26 -1.35
N LEU A 196 15.98 29.22 -2.63
CA LEU A 196 16.90 30.16 -3.31
C LEU A 196 16.36 31.60 -3.33
N ILE A 197 15.05 31.77 -3.58
CA ILE A 197 14.40 33.09 -3.53
C ILE A 197 14.41 33.65 -2.09
N PHE A 198 14.11 32.82 -1.09
CA PHE A 198 14.17 33.23 0.29
C PHE A 198 15.58 33.66 0.72
N TRP A 199 16.62 32.92 0.28
CA TRP A 199 18.01 33.28 0.53
C TRP A 199 18.42 34.56 -0.18
N ALA A 200 17.96 34.76 -1.43
CA ALA A 200 18.20 35.99 -2.16
C ALA A 200 17.55 37.23 -1.52
N LEU A 201 16.34 37.09 -0.95
CA LEU A 201 15.63 38.14 -0.24
C LEU A 201 16.26 38.50 1.13
N LEU A 202 17.02 37.59 1.72
CA LEU A 202 17.72 37.80 2.99
C LEU A 202 19.09 38.50 2.80
N LEU A 203 19.60 38.52 1.57
CA LEU A 203 20.90 39.13 1.20
C LEU A 203 20.78 40.56 0.64
N PHE A 204 19.54 41.05 0.44
CA PHE A 204 19.20 42.42 0.06
C PHE A 204 18.36 43.11 1.13
#